data_e8ab975e54954c7e34796c6ead4a72e4
#
_entry.id   e8ab975e54954c7e34796c6ead4a72e4
#
_cell.length_a   1.000
_cell.length_b   1.000
_cell.length_c   1.000
_cell.angle_alpha   90.00
_cell.angle_beta   90.00
_cell.angle_gamma   90.00
#
_symmetry.space_group_name_H-M   'P 1'
#
loop_
_entity.id
_entity.type
_entity.pdbx_description
1 polymer ?
#
loop_
_entity_poly.entity_id
_entity_poly.type
_entity_poly.pdbx_seq_one_letter_code
_entity_poly.pdbx_strand_id
1 'polypeptide(L)'
;MKVFYYFIASLFVVALVACNGKKSNEAEEPQGLPVFHFEQQDSTAIRELAKDYVDRFNSGDAEGAAGMLHIIRNDSVLPLSADQRQIIVEQIKLFSKFGCEQKELQLFSDRDNVLRIAVKVVESGNLETGAGTTNMFLNPIQKDGQWYLTLRDTHAEGVGVYHKE
;
A
#
# COMPACT_ATOMS: atom_id res chain seq x y z
N MET A 1 -61.97 -22.08 28.30
CA MET A 1 -61.91 -21.68 26.87
C MET A 1 -60.61 -20.94 26.44
N LYS A 2 -59.66 -20.72 27.34
CA LYS A 2 -58.39 -20.04 26.97
C LYS A 2 -57.22 -20.99 26.53
N VAL A 3 -57.32 -22.26 26.86
CA VAL A 3 -56.29 -23.27 26.56
C VAL A 3 -56.40 -23.79 25.13
N PHE A 4 -57.54 -23.71 24.50
CA PHE A 4 -57.83 -24.21 23.16
C PHE A 4 -57.17 -23.28 22.04
N TYR A 5 -57.04 -22.01 22.36
CA TYR A 5 -56.47 -21.06 21.41
C TYR A 5 -54.95 -21.22 21.22
N TYR A 6 -54.24 -21.65 22.23
CA TYR A 6 -52.79 -21.86 22.13
C TYR A 6 -52.45 -23.12 21.34
N PHE A 7 -53.34 -24.10 21.31
CA PHE A 7 -53.09 -25.34 20.55
C PHE A 7 -53.28 -25.14 19.04
N ILE A 8 -54.15 -24.23 18.62
CA ILE A 8 -54.39 -23.92 17.21
C ILE A 8 -53.29 -23.01 16.67
N ALA A 9 -52.74 -22.11 17.48
CA ALA A 9 -51.64 -21.24 17.07
C ALA A 9 -50.31 -22.00 16.89
N SER A 10 -50.10 -23.07 17.66
CA SER A 10 -48.90 -23.91 17.56
C SER A 10 -48.91 -24.83 16.32
N LEU A 11 -50.12 -25.21 15.84
CA LEU A 11 -50.25 -26.10 14.68
C LEU A 11 -50.02 -25.36 13.35
N PHE A 12 -50.23 -24.04 13.33
CA PHE A 12 -50.03 -23.23 12.11
C PHE A 12 -48.58 -22.89 11.83
N VAL A 13 -47.69 -22.92 12.83
CA VAL A 13 -46.28 -22.62 12.67
C VAL A 13 -45.51 -23.80 12.09
N VAL A 14 -45.98 -25.05 12.28
CA VAL A 14 -45.31 -26.25 11.77
C VAL A 14 -45.61 -26.51 10.28
N ALA A 15 -46.71 -25.96 9.74
CA ALA A 15 -47.12 -26.21 8.35
C ALA A 15 -46.35 -25.32 7.30
N LEU A 16 -45.60 -24.32 7.74
CA LEU A 16 -44.86 -23.42 6.81
C LEU A 16 -43.42 -23.83 6.55
N VAL A 17 -42.89 -24.87 7.17
CA VAL A 17 -41.51 -25.34 7.00
C VAL A 17 -41.40 -26.50 6.00
N ALA A 18 -42.50 -27.05 5.49
CA ALA A 18 -42.49 -28.26 4.68
C ALA A 18 -42.61 -28.07 3.15
N CYS A 19 -42.50 -26.86 2.62
CA CYS A 19 -42.54 -26.62 1.18
C CYS A 19 -41.44 -25.66 0.74
N ASN A 20 -40.20 -26.11 0.73
CA ASN A 20 -39.22 -25.53 -0.21
C ASN A 20 -38.09 -26.53 -0.52
N GLY A 21 -38.49 -27.65 -1.10
CA GLY A 21 -37.56 -28.54 -1.79
C GLY A 21 -37.28 -28.04 -3.23
N LYS A 22 -36.72 -26.88 -3.40
CA LYS A 22 -36.02 -26.52 -4.62
C LYS A 22 -34.55 -26.45 -4.27
N LYS A 23 -33.76 -27.43 -4.77
CA LYS A 23 -32.32 -27.26 -4.93
C LYS A 23 -32.11 -26.03 -5.83
N SER A 24 -31.98 -24.86 -5.22
CA SER A 24 -31.24 -23.76 -5.81
C SER A 24 -29.80 -24.19 -5.75
N ASN A 25 -29.17 -24.33 -6.90
CA ASN A 25 -27.72 -24.23 -6.98
C ASN A 25 -27.38 -22.88 -6.33
N GLU A 26 -26.95 -22.89 -5.09
CA GLU A 26 -26.20 -21.81 -4.53
C GLU A 26 -24.97 -21.67 -5.45
N ALA A 27 -25.06 -20.74 -6.39
CA ALA A 27 -23.85 -20.19 -6.96
C ALA A 27 -23.09 -19.67 -5.73
N GLU A 28 -21.95 -20.29 -5.42
CA GLU A 28 -21.01 -19.76 -4.46
C GLU A 28 -20.79 -18.29 -4.87
N GLU A 29 -21.28 -17.37 -4.07
CA GLU A 29 -20.89 -15.96 -4.21
C GLU A 29 -19.36 -15.96 -4.20
N PRO A 30 -18.72 -15.35 -5.19
CA PRO A 30 -17.26 -15.28 -5.19
C PRO A 30 -16.87 -14.69 -3.85
N GLN A 31 -16.17 -15.47 -3.02
CA GLN A 31 -15.65 -15.01 -1.74
C GLN A 31 -14.89 -13.73 -2.03
N GLY A 32 -15.45 -12.60 -1.62
CA GLY A 32 -14.80 -11.30 -1.82
C GLY A 32 -13.40 -11.38 -1.27
N LEU A 33 -12.44 -10.86 -2.04
CA LEU A 33 -11.07 -10.76 -1.58
C LEU A 33 -11.08 -10.16 -0.17
N PRO A 34 -10.28 -10.67 0.76
CA PRO A 34 -10.23 -10.14 2.12
C PRO A 34 -9.98 -8.63 2.05
N VAL A 35 -10.94 -7.84 2.53
CA VAL A 35 -10.80 -6.39 2.61
C VAL A 35 -9.84 -6.11 3.74
N PHE A 36 -8.66 -5.62 3.42
CA PHE A 36 -7.70 -5.20 4.42
C PHE A 36 -8.19 -3.89 5.06
N HIS A 37 -8.33 -3.88 6.37
CA HIS A 37 -8.74 -2.70 7.11
C HIS A 37 -7.53 -2.03 7.72
N PHE A 38 -7.17 -0.88 7.16
CA PHE A 38 -6.16 -0.01 7.77
C PHE A 38 -6.74 0.62 9.04
N GLU A 39 -6.03 0.50 10.14
CA GLU A 39 -6.30 1.31 11.31
C GLU A 39 -5.82 2.75 11.07
N GLN A 40 -6.42 3.71 11.75
CA GLN A 40 -5.98 5.11 11.66
C GLN A 40 -4.51 5.26 12.04
N GLN A 41 -4.04 4.44 12.97
CA GLN A 41 -2.66 4.36 13.40
C GLN A 41 -1.70 3.97 12.26
N ASP A 42 -2.07 3.01 11.41
CA ASP A 42 -1.27 2.58 10.26
C ASP A 42 -1.08 3.71 9.26
N SER A 43 -2.18 4.37 8.91
CA SER A 43 -2.14 5.51 7.98
C SER A 43 -1.26 6.65 8.51
N THR A 44 -1.27 6.89 9.82
CA THR A 44 -0.42 7.89 10.46
C THR A 44 1.04 7.48 10.40
N ALA A 45 1.37 6.24 10.79
CA ALA A 45 2.74 5.72 10.76
C ALA A 45 3.36 5.77 9.35
N ILE A 46 2.58 5.40 8.31
CA ILE A 46 3.07 5.47 6.93
C ILE A 46 3.32 6.93 6.50
N ARG A 47 2.44 7.86 6.87
CA ARG A 47 2.63 9.29 6.54
C ARG A 47 3.85 9.89 7.22
N GLU A 48 4.08 9.55 8.48
CA GLU A 48 5.27 9.99 9.23
C GLU A 48 6.54 9.42 8.61
N LEU A 49 6.53 8.14 8.25
CA LEU A 49 7.65 7.48 7.58
C LEU A 49 7.96 8.13 6.22
N ALA A 50 6.92 8.42 5.42
CA ALA A 50 7.05 9.10 4.15
C ALA A 50 7.59 10.53 4.31
N LYS A 51 7.11 11.24 5.33
CA LYS A 51 7.56 12.59 5.66
C LYS A 51 9.03 12.60 6.08
N ASP A 52 9.45 11.69 6.96
CA ASP A 52 10.87 11.59 7.38
C ASP A 52 11.79 11.32 6.18
N TYR A 53 11.38 10.47 5.26
CA TYR A 53 12.12 10.22 4.02
C TYR A 53 12.26 11.49 3.17
N VAL A 54 11.17 12.25 2.95
CA VAL A 54 11.18 13.49 2.18
C VAL A 54 12.03 14.57 2.87
N ASP A 55 11.94 14.68 4.19
CA ASP A 55 12.72 15.64 4.96
C ASP A 55 14.24 15.34 4.88
N ARG A 56 14.64 14.07 5.00
CA ARG A 56 16.04 13.64 4.82
C ARG A 56 16.52 13.90 3.40
N PHE A 57 15.72 13.55 2.40
CA PHE A 57 16.05 13.83 1.01
C PHE A 57 16.31 15.32 0.80
N ASN A 58 15.38 16.18 1.24
CA ASN A 58 15.47 17.64 1.04
C ASN A 58 16.58 18.31 1.85
N SER A 59 16.96 17.74 3.00
CA SER A 59 18.11 18.23 3.79
C SER A 59 19.46 17.77 3.24
N GLY A 60 19.48 16.85 2.25
CA GLY A 60 20.71 16.27 1.70
C GLY A 60 21.29 15.15 2.57
N ASP A 61 20.55 14.66 3.58
CA ASP A 61 20.91 13.46 4.35
C ASP A 61 20.76 12.19 3.49
N ALA A 62 21.61 12.05 2.49
CA ALA A 62 21.50 10.99 1.51
C ALA A 62 21.68 9.59 2.12
N GLU A 63 22.59 9.46 3.10
CA GLU A 63 22.80 8.19 3.79
C GLU A 63 21.61 7.81 4.68
N GLY A 64 21.05 8.77 5.40
CA GLY A 64 19.88 8.57 6.22
C GLY A 64 18.64 8.20 5.39
N ALA A 65 18.40 8.94 4.29
CA ALA A 65 17.29 8.66 3.40
C ALA A 65 17.44 7.29 2.71
N ALA A 66 18.62 6.94 2.19
CA ALA A 66 18.88 5.64 1.60
C ALA A 66 18.76 4.49 2.63
N GLY A 67 19.12 4.76 3.89
CA GLY A 67 19.01 3.80 5.00
C GLY A 67 17.55 3.47 5.38
N MET A 68 16.58 4.31 5.00
CA MET A 68 15.15 4.04 5.23
C MET A 68 14.57 3.08 4.19
N LEU A 69 15.26 2.86 3.06
CA LEU A 69 14.74 2.06 1.97
C LEU A 69 15.12 0.59 2.12
N HIS A 70 14.18 -0.26 1.76
CA HIS A 70 14.28 -1.71 1.85
C HIS A 70 13.88 -2.36 0.52
N ILE A 71 14.14 -3.65 0.38
CA ILE A 71 13.64 -4.50 -0.70
C ILE A 71 12.86 -5.67 -0.11
N ILE A 72 11.97 -6.24 -0.92
CA ILE A 72 11.28 -7.50 -0.60
C ILE A 72 11.97 -8.60 -1.37
N ARG A 73 12.38 -9.66 -0.68
CA ARG A 73 12.87 -10.87 -1.30
C ARG A 73 12.39 -12.09 -0.50
N ASN A 74 11.76 -13.03 -1.19
CA ASN A 74 11.23 -14.25 -0.57
C ASN A 74 10.38 -13.95 0.68
N ASP A 75 9.46 -13.01 0.56
CA ASP A 75 8.56 -12.58 1.64
C ASP A 75 9.25 -11.94 2.87
N SER A 76 10.50 -11.61 2.73
CA SER A 76 11.29 -10.91 3.77
C SER A 76 11.61 -9.49 3.36
N VAL A 77 11.52 -8.58 4.31
CA VAL A 77 11.99 -7.19 4.17
C VAL A 77 13.47 -7.18 4.50
N LEU A 78 14.27 -6.74 3.55
CA LEU A 78 15.72 -6.70 3.68
C LEU A 78 16.23 -5.29 3.41
N PRO A 79 17.30 -4.84 4.10
CA PRO A 79 17.95 -3.60 3.74
C PRO A 79 18.51 -3.67 2.31
N LEU A 80 18.73 -2.52 1.70
CA LEU A 80 19.44 -2.44 0.41
C LEU A 80 20.82 -3.08 0.51
N SER A 81 21.27 -3.75 -0.56
CA SER A 81 22.67 -4.14 -0.67
C SER A 81 23.56 -2.91 -0.71
N ALA A 82 24.86 -3.09 -0.44
CA ALA A 82 25.82 -1.99 -0.46
C ALA A 82 25.81 -1.25 -1.81
N ASP A 83 25.77 -1.99 -2.92
CA ASP A 83 25.75 -1.42 -4.26
C ASP A 83 24.46 -0.65 -4.56
N GLN A 84 23.30 -1.22 -4.18
CA GLN A 84 22.02 -0.53 -4.34
C GLN A 84 21.96 0.74 -3.49
N ARG A 85 22.42 0.66 -2.25
CA ARG A 85 22.48 1.81 -1.36
C ARG A 85 23.38 2.91 -1.93
N GLN A 86 24.55 2.56 -2.44
CA GLN A 86 25.48 3.50 -3.05
C GLN A 86 24.84 4.26 -4.23
N ILE A 87 24.15 3.54 -5.12
CA ILE A 87 23.43 4.14 -6.25
C ILE A 87 22.36 5.14 -5.76
N ILE A 88 21.56 4.76 -4.78
CA ILE A 88 20.51 5.62 -4.22
C ILE A 88 21.13 6.86 -3.55
N VAL A 89 22.20 6.69 -2.77
CA VAL A 89 22.91 7.79 -2.13
C VAL A 89 23.42 8.80 -3.16
N GLU A 90 24.00 8.33 -4.25
CA GLU A 90 24.48 9.20 -5.33
C GLU A 90 23.34 9.96 -6.02
N GLN A 91 22.20 9.29 -6.26
CA GLN A 91 21.02 9.93 -6.82
C GLN A 91 20.45 11.01 -5.88
N ILE A 92 20.36 10.72 -4.58
CA ILE A 92 19.89 11.70 -3.60
C ILE A 92 20.85 12.89 -3.54
N LYS A 93 22.17 12.67 -3.48
CA LYS A 93 23.16 13.76 -3.50
C LYS A 93 23.04 14.64 -4.75
N LEU A 94 22.71 14.04 -5.89
CA LEU A 94 22.53 14.78 -7.15
C LEU A 94 21.28 15.65 -7.14
N PHE A 95 20.15 15.15 -6.64
CA PHE A 95 18.84 15.77 -6.81
C PHE A 95 18.32 16.48 -5.57
N SER A 96 18.83 16.22 -4.37
CA SER A 96 18.35 16.84 -3.12
C SER A 96 18.40 18.37 -3.14
N LYS A 97 19.39 18.94 -3.84
CA LYS A 97 19.50 20.40 -4.01
C LYS A 97 18.33 21.03 -4.77
N PHE A 98 17.57 20.24 -5.53
CA PHE A 98 16.39 20.72 -6.25
C PHE A 98 15.09 20.44 -5.48
N GLY A 99 15.10 19.46 -4.59
CA GLY A 99 14.00 19.09 -3.73
C GLY A 99 13.05 18.03 -4.28
N CYS A 100 12.29 17.45 -3.37
CA CYS A 100 11.23 16.49 -3.67
C CYS A 100 10.00 16.74 -2.79
N GLU A 101 8.88 16.13 -3.16
CA GLU A 101 7.61 16.25 -2.45
C GLU A 101 6.80 14.95 -2.59
N GLN A 102 6.12 14.55 -1.50
CA GLN A 102 5.12 13.50 -1.56
C GLN A 102 3.91 13.97 -2.37
N LYS A 103 3.50 13.22 -3.37
CA LYS A 103 2.33 13.55 -4.22
C LYS A 103 1.13 12.69 -3.93
N GLU A 104 1.35 11.41 -3.63
CA GLU A 104 0.26 10.46 -3.54
C GLU A 104 0.62 9.36 -2.56
N LEU A 105 -0.39 8.92 -1.80
CA LEU A 105 -0.33 7.74 -0.96
C LEU A 105 -1.64 6.98 -1.12
N GLN A 106 -1.57 5.81 -1.74
CA GLN A 106 -2.67 4.88 -1.89
C GLN A 106 -2.38 3.63 -1.05
N LEU A 107 -3.32 3.26 -0.20
CA LEU A 107 -3.21 2.12 0.70
C LEU A 107 -4.23 1.06 0.28
N PHE A 108 -3.77 -0.14 -0.04
CA PHE A 108 -4.61 -1.25 -0.50
C PHE A 108 -4.54 -2.45 0.45
N SER A 109 -3.34 -2.72 1.01
CA SER A 109 -3.11 -3.86 1.90
C SER A 109 -1.88 -3.64 2.79
N ASP A 110 -1.56 -4.64 3.60
CA ASP A 110 -0.31 -4.68 4.35
C ASP A 110 0.94 -4.81 3.46
N ARG A 111 0.77 -5.14 2.16
CA ARG A 111 1.85 -5.50 1.24
C ARG A 111 1.85 -4.78 -0.10
N ASP A 112 0.74 -4.25 -0.54
CA ASP A 112 0.63 -3.59 -1.83
C ASP A 112 0.05 -2.20 -1.67
N ASN A 113 0.93 -1.22 -1.66
CA ASN A 113 0.60 0.19 -1.49
C ASN A 113 1.42 1.03 -2.48
N VAL A 114 1.02 2.26 -2.69
CA VAL A 114 1.75 3.19 -3.56
C VAL A 114 2.02 4.48 -2.81
N LEU A 115 3.29 4.80 -2.65
CA LEU A 115 3.76 6.10 -2.26
C LEU A 115 4.50 6.71 -3.45
N ARG A 116 3.97 7.79 -4.00
CA ARG A 116 4.59 8.53 -5.09
C ARG A 116 5.24 9.79 -4.58
N ILE A 117 6.52 9.94 -4.86
CA ILE A 117 7.33 11.12 -4.55
C ILE A 117 7.79 11.75 -5.86
N ALA A 118 7.44 12.99 -6.11
CA ALA A 118 7.95 13.77 -7.22
C ALA A 118 9.31 14.37 -6.83
N VAL A 119 10.32 14.20 -7.67
CA VAL A 119 11.67 14.69 -7.48
C VAL A 119 12.02 15.65 -8.60
N LYS A 120 12.47 16.86 -8.29
CA LYS A 120 12.98 17.79 -9.30
C LYS A 120 14.34 17.29 -9.81
N VAL A 121 14.49 17.25 -11.12
CA VAL A 121 15.75 16.83 -11.75
C VAL A 121 16.51 17.99 -12.37
N VAL A 122 15.90 19.19 -12.41
CA VAL A 122 16.51 20.45 -12.82
C VAL A 122 16.04 21.58 -11.90
N GLU A 123 16.83 22.65 -11.82
CA GLU A 123 16.51 23.79 -10.95
C GLU A 123 15.17 24.46 -11.27
N SER A 124 14.86 24.60 -12.57
CA SER A 124 13.61 25.14 -13.06
C SER A 124 12.41 24.19 -12.94
N GLY A 125 12.61 23.00 -12.36
CA GLY A 125 11.56 22.01 -12.19
C GLY A 125 10.41 22.53 -11.31
N ASN A 126 9.18 22.15 -11.65
CA ASN A 126 7.99 22.54 -10.93
C ASN A 126 7.25 21.29 -10.43
N LEU A 127 7.16 21.16 -9.12
CA LEU A 127 6.53 20.01 -8.47
C LEU A 127 5.01 20.00 -8.63
N GLU A 128 4.37 21.15 -8.88
CA GLU A 128 2.92 21.21 -9.10
C GLU A 128 2.52 20.76 -10.50
N THR A 129 3.22 21.26 -11.50
CA THR A 129 2.93 20.92 -12.91
C THR A 129 3.61 19.64 -13.39
N GLY A 130 4.61 19.16 -12.64
CA GLY A 130 5.43 18.02 -13.03
C GLY A 130 6.52 18.33 -14.07
N ALA A 131 6.63 19.59 -14.54
CA ALA A 131 7.66 19.97 -15.49
C ALA A 131 9.06 19.86 -14.87
N GLY A 132 10.00 19.19 -15.55
CA GLY A 132 11.37 18.99 -15.04
C GLY A 132 11.43 18.17 -13.75
N THR A 133 10.50 17.24 -13.59
CA THR A 133 10.46 16.30 -12.47
C THR A 133 10.49 14.85 -12.95
N THR A 134 10.84 13.95 -12.04
CA THR A 134 10.62 12.51 -12.19
C THR A 134 9.82 11.99 -11.01
N ASN A 135 9.25 10.79 -11.12
CA ASN A 135 8.53 10.15 -10.02
C ASN A 135 9.33 8.96 -9.50
N MET A 136 9.44 8.89 -8.19
CA MET A 136 9.89 7.71 -7.48
C MET A 136 8.67 7.04 -6.86
N PHE A 137 8.54 5.73 -7.04
CA PHE A 137 7.47 4.94 -6.48
C PHE A 137 8.04 4.00 -5.42
N LEU A 138 7.51 4.13 -4.22
CA LEU A 138 7.80 3.24 -3.09
C LEU A 138 6.55 2.43 -2.76
N ASN A 139 6.75 1.29 -2.16
CA ASN A 139 5.69 0.45 -1.61
C ASN A 139 5.84 0.39 -0.08
N PRO A 140 5.05 1.16 0.69
CA PRO A 140 4.97 0.95 2.12
C PRO A 140 4.39 -0.42 2.43
N ILE A 141 5.06 -1.23 3.22
CA ILE A 141 4.59 -2.55 3.63
C ILE A 141 4.69 -2.74 5.14
N GLN A 142 3.79 -3.54 5.69
CA GLN A 142 3.84 -3.93 7.09
C GLN A 142 4.45 -5.33 7.22
N LYS A 143 5.42 -5.47 8.10
CA LYS A 143 6.01 -6.75 8.47
C LYS A 143 6.25 -6.78 9.97
N ASP A 144 5.74 -7.80 10.63
CA ASP A 144 5.88 -8.01 12.07
C ASP A 144 5.43 -6.78 12.91
N GLY A 145 4.35 -6.11 12.46
CA GLY A 145 3.77 -4.93 13.12
C GLY A 145 4.52 -3.62 12.85
N GLN A 146 5.55 -3.61 12.00
CA GLN A 146 6.30 -2.42 11.63
C GLN A 146 6.13 -2.08 10.15
N TRP A 147 6.03 -0.78 9.84
CA TRP A 147 5.99 -0.28 8.47
C TRP A 147 7.38 0.02 7.94
N TYR A 148 7.60 -0.33 6.67
CA TYR A 148 8.86 -0.13 5.94
C TYR A 148 8.58 0.54 4.61
N LEU A 149 9.47 1.43 4.15
CA LEU A 149 9.47 1.89 2.77
C LEU A 149 10.28 0.92 1.92
N THR A 150 9.62 0.23 1.00
CA THR A 150 10.34 -0.66 0.09
C THR A 150 10.38 -0.05 -1.30
N LEU A 151 11.48 -0.29 -2.00
CA LEU A 151 11.52 -0.03 -3.43
C LEU A 151 10.44 -0.89 -4.08
N ARG A 152 9.56 -0.26 -4.83
CA ARG A 152 8.62 -1.03 -5.64
C ARG A 152 9.46 -1.77 -6.66
N ASP A 153 9.54 -3.09 -6.48
CA ASP A 153 10.22 -3.93 -7.45
C ASP A 153 9.41 -3.86 -8.75
N THR A 154 9.81 -2.94 -9.62
CA THR A 154 9.33 -2.90 -10.99
C THR A 154 9.91 -4.10 -11.75
N HIS A 155 10.65 -4.94 -11.02
CA HIS A 155 11.29 -6.13 -11.50
C HIS A 155 11.27 -7.26 -10.44
N ALA A 156 10.13 -7.71 -10.00
CA ALA A 156 10.01 -9.15 -9.83
C ALA A 156 10.39 -9.83 -11.17
N GLU A 157 10.57 -9.04 -12.19
CA GLU A 157 11.02 -9.30 -13.55
C GLU A 157 11.82 -8.11 -14.10
N GLY A 158 12.90 -7.75 -13.41
CA GLY A 158 13.87 -6.80 -13.89
C GLY A 158 13.47 -5.33 -13.82
N VAL A 159 14.25 -4.48 -13.11
CA VAL A 159 14.05 -3.02 -12.95
C VAL A 159 13.91 -2.32 -14.29
N GLY A 160 12.68 -1.96 -14.71
CA GLY A 160 12.42 -1.09 -15.82
C GLY A 160 12.79 0.33 -15.45
N VAL A 161 13.92 0.77 -15.87
CA VAL A 161 14.07 2.16 -16.24
C VAL A 161 12.92 2.41 -17.23
N TYR A 162 11.99 3.31 -16.92
CA TYR A 162 10.98 3.71 -17.88
C TYR A 162 11.67 4.31 -19.10
N HIS A 163 11.90 3.51 -20.13
CA HIS A 163 12.09 4.00 -21.47
C HIS A 163 10.70 4.40 -21.97
N LYS A 164 10.48 5.69 -22.01
CA LYS A 164 9.38 6.27 -22.74
C LYS A 164 9.69 6.08 -24.23
N GLU A 165 8.94 5.18 -24.92
CA GLU A 165 8.83 5.23 -26.38
C GLU A 165 8.08 6.48 -26.82
#